data_5f344c7673be2de9bacebc2644186cde
#
_entry.id   5f344c7673be2de9bacebc2644186cde
#
_cell.length_a   1.000
_cell.length_b   1.000
_cell.length_c   1.000
_cell.angle_alpha   90.00
_cell.angle_beta   90.00
_cell.angle_gamma   90.00
#
_symmetry.space_group_name_H-M   'P 1'
#
loop_
_entity.id
_entity.type
_entity.pdbx_description
1 polymer ?
#
loop_
_entity_poly.entity_id
_entity_poly.type
_entity_poly.pdbx_seq_one_letter_code
_entity_poly.pdbx_strand_id
1 'polypeptide(L)'
;SVALKVSGEYCSVHCVAGVVDYVVKIIERDLLPKYPNVDGVVGLNHLYGCGVAINAPAAVVPIRTIHTISLNPNFGGEVMGIGLGCEKLQPERLLQGTEDVKAIAVEDASIVRLQDEHHVGFKSMVDDILQVAVRHLEKLNMRQRETCPASDLVVGTQCGGSDAFSGVTANPAVGYASDLFVRCGATVMFSEVTEVRDAIHLLTPRAINEDVGKRLLEEMAWYDNYLEMGQTDRSANPSPGNKKGGLANVVEKALGSIAKSGQSAIVEVLSPGQRPTKRGLIYAATPASDFVCGTQQVASGITVQVFTTG
;
A
#
# COMPACT_ATOMS: atom_id res chain seq x y z
N SER A 1 -14.46 5.47 4.28
CA SER A 1 -14.37 4.11 3.67
C SER A 1 -14.21 3.08 4.77
N VAL A 2 -14.91 1.96 4.68
CA VAL A 2 -14.72 0.80 5.56
C VAL A 2 -13.77 -0.16 4.89
N ALA A 3 -12.67 -0.53 5.53
CA ALA A 3 -11.84 -1.64 5.05
C ALA A 3 -12.37 -2.94 5.64
N LEU A 4 -12.98 -3.77 4.80
CA LEU A 4 -13.22 -5.17 5.10
C LEU A 4 -11.90 -5.92 4.90
N LYS A 5 -11.23 -6.26 6.00
CA LYS A 5 -9.99 -7.02 5.94
C LYS A 5 -10.29 -8.49 6.03
N VAL A 6 -9.87 -9.23 5.01
CA VAL A 6 -9.88 -10.67 5.02
C VAL A 6 -8.54 -11.18 5.47
N SER A 7 -8.53 -11.84 6.60
CA SER A 7 -7.44 -12.72 6.99
C SER A 7 -7.77 -14.16 6.61
N GLY A 8 -7.87 -14.43 5.32
CA GLY A 8 -8.02 -15.77 4.78
C GLY A 8 -6.68 -16.30 4.32
N GLU A 9 -5.66 -16.20 5.18
CA GLU A 9 -4.36 -16.75 4.83
C GLU A 9 -4.32 -18.25 5.10
N TYR A 10 -3.96 -18.99 4.07
CA TYR A 10 -3.45 -20.35 4.12
C TYR A 10 -4.44 -21.50 4.21
N CYS A 11 -5.75 -21.29 4.12
CA CYS A 11 -6.63 -22.40 3.85
C CYS A 11 -7.69 -21.99 2.80
N SER A 12 -7.59 -22.55 1.62
CA SER A 12 -8.43 -22.32 0.44
C SER A 12 -8.74 -20.83 0.13
N VAL A 13 -7.85 -20.24 -0.61
CA VAL A 13 -7.88 -18.92 -1.26
C VAL A 13 -9.26 -18.55 -1.85
N HIS A 14 -10.00 -19.53 -2.32
CA HIS A 14 -11.28 -19.31 -2.97
C HIS A 14 -12.46 -19.15 -2.01
N CYS A 15 -12.42 -19.73 -0.80
CA CYS A 15 -13.58 -19.72 0.09
C CYS A 15 -13.78 -18.34 0.75
N VAL A 16 -12.77 -17.84 1.46
CA VAL A 16 -12.93 -16.57 2.21
C VAL A 16 -12.92 -15.37 1.26
N ALA A 17 -12.02 -15.33 0.29
CA ALA A 17 -11.98 -14.25 -0.70
C ALA A 17 -13.31 -14.15 -1.47
N GLY A 18 -13.86 -15.28 -1.90
CA GLY A 18 -15.17 -15.31 -2.57
C GLY A 18 -16.31 -14.83 -1.66
N VAL A 19 -16.28 -15.16 -0.37
CA VAL A 19 -17.27 -14.66 0.60
C VAL A 19 -17.16 -13.15 0.77
N VAL A 20 -15.94 -12.62 0.86
CA VAL A 20 -15.71 -11.18 1.00
C VAL A 20 -16.14 -10.42 -0.23
N ASP A 21 -15.75 -10.87 -1.40
CA ASP A 21 -16.19 -10.24 -2.66
C ASP A 21 -17.71 -10.24 -2.78
N TYR A 22 -18.36 -11.32 -2.33
CA TYR A 22 -19.82 -11.41 -2.31
C TYR A 22 -20.44 -10.42 -1.30
N VAL A 23 -19.91 -10.38 -0.07
CA VAL A 23 -20.41 -9.49 1.00
C VAL A 23 -20.16 -8.03 0.67
N VAL A 24 -19.00 -7.67 0.12
CA VAL A 24 -18.72 -6.29 -0.32
C VAL A 24 -19.80 -5.82 -1.30
N LYS A 25 -20.15 -6.64 -2.30
CA LYS A 25 -21.20 -6.31 -3.27
C LYS A 25 -22.57 -6.12 -2.63
N ILE A 26 -22.90 -6.93 -1.61
CA ILE A 26 -24.17 -6.74 -0.87
C ILE A 26 -24.13 -5.43 -0.08
N ILE A 27 -23.03 -5.16 0.62
CA ILE A 27 -22.90 -3.92 1.41
C ILE A 27 -23.00 -2.71 0.49
N GLU A 28 -22.30 -2.69 -0.64
CA GLU A 28 -22.36 -1.60 -1.60
C GLU A 28 -23.77 -1.37 -2.16
N ARG A 29 -24.49 -2.44 -2.48
CA ARG A 29 -25.83 -2.37 -3.06
C ARG A 29 -26.91 -2.04 -2.03
N ASP A 30 -26.91 -2.70 -0.88
CA ASP A 30 -28.06 -2.74 0.03
C ASP A 30 -27.89 -1.90 1.30
N LEU A 31 -26.64 -1.71 1.76
CA LEU A 31 -26.34 -0.98 2.99
C LEU A 31 -25.77 0.41 2.74
N LEU A 32 -24.76 0.54 1.89
CA LEU A 32 -24.03 1.80 1.68
C LEU A 32 -24.93 2.99 1.33
N PRO A 33 -26.02 2.85 0.52
CA PRO A 33 -26.93 3.96 0.25
C PRO A 33 -27.62 4.55 1.49
N LYS A 34 -27.63 3.83 2.61
CA LYS A 34 -28.21 4.28 3.90
C LYS A 34 -27.23 5.12 4.73
N TYR A 35 -25.97 5.16 4.31
CA TYR A 35 -24.87 5.80 5.05
C TYR A 35 -24.15 6.85 4.17
N PRO A 36 -24.76 8.03 3.96
CA PRO A 36 -24.29 9.00 2.96
C PRO A 36 -22.91 9.62 3.25
N ASN A 37 -22.40 9.52 4.49
CA ASN A 37 -21.05 9.98 4.84
C ASN A 37 -19.98 8.93 4.65
N VAL A 38 -20.32 7.73 4.15
CA VAL A 38 -19.39 6.64 3.87
C VAL A 38 -19.20 6.53 2.36
N ASP A 39 -17.97 6.75 1.89
CA ASP A 39 -17.67 6.78 0.46
C ASP A 39 -17.61 5.38 -0.18
N GLY A 40 -17.32 4.32 0.57
CA GLY A 40 -17.23 2.97 0.03
C GLY A 40 -16.74 1.93 1.03
N VAL A 41 -16.75 0.70 0.59
CA VAL A 41 -16.25 -0.49 1.31
C VAL A 41 -15.22 -1.19 0.43
N VAL A 42 -14.11 -1.62 1.00
CA VAL A 42 -13.04 -2.29 0.27
C VAL A 42 -12.74 -3.65 0.87
N GLY A 43 -12.77 -4.68 0.04
CA GLY A 43 -12.29 -6.02 0.38
C GLY A 43 -10.79 -6.14 0.12
N LEU A 44 -10.01 -6.47 1.16
CA LEU A 44 -8.58 -6.74 1.01
C LEU A 44 -8.36 -8.25 1.02
N ASN A 45 -8.11 -8.79 -0.14
CA ASN A 45 -7.88 -10.22 -0.37
C ASN A 45 -6.42 -10.47 -0.75
N HIS A 46 -5.92 -11.66 -0.45
CA HIS A 46 -4.67 -12.14 -1.02
C HIS A 46 -4.82 -13.57 -1.54
N LEU A 47 -3.89 -14.00 -2.40
CA LEU A 47 -3.99 -15.26 -3.14
C LEU A 47 -3.07 -16.37 -2.60
N TYR A 48 -2.46 -16.20 -1.44
CA TYR A 48 -1.62 -17.23 -0.82
C TYR A 48 -2.49 -18.32 -0.18
N GLY A 49 -2.22 -19.59 -0.51
CA GLY A 49 -2.94 -20.74 0.02
C GLY A 49 -2.27 -21.38 1.25
N CYS A 50 -2.86 -22.49 1.73
CA CYS A 50 -2.42 -23.22 2.94
C CYS A 50 -0.95 -23.68 2.95
N GLY A 51 -0.32 -23.79 1.79
CA GLY A 51 1.04 -24.29 1.64
C GLY A 51 2.15 -23.27 1.88
N VAL A 52 1.82 -21.99 2.15
CA VAL A 52 2.82 -20.95 2.34
C VAL A 52 3.25 -20.86 3.81
N ALA A 53 4.56 -20.79 4.05
CA ALA A 53 5.10 -20.65 5.40
C ALA A 53 5.01 -19.18 5.85
N ILE A 54 4.20 -18.90 6.88
CA ILE A 54 3.97 -17.53 7.38
C ILE A 54 5.22 -16.85 7.96
N ASN A 55 6.24 -17.64 8.32
CA ASN A 55 7.51 -17.13 8.81
C ASN A 55 8.60 -17.09 7.72
N ALA A 56 8.27 -17.42 6.48
CA ALA A 56 9.23 -17.34 5.37
C ALA A 56 9.58 -15.86 5.07
N PRO A 57 10.83 -15.58 4.68
CA PRO A 57 11.22 -14.21 4.29
C PRO A 57 10.30 -13.59 3.24
N ALA A 58 9.81 -14.39 2.29
CA ALA A 58 8.88 -13.95 1.25
C ALA A 58 7.48 -13.57 1.77
N ALA A 59 7.08 -14.05 2.95
CA ALA A 59 5.77 -13.75 3.55
C ALA A 59 5.74 -12.42 4.32
N VAL A 60 6.89 -11.90 4.72
CA VAL A 60 6.99 -10.67 5.53
C VAL A 60 6.33 -9.48 4.85
N VAL A 61 6.65 -9.24 3.59
CA VAL A 61 6.12 -8.08 2.85
C VAL A 61 4.61 -8.16 2.67
N PRO A 62 4.02 -9.26 2.15
CA PRO A 62 2.56 -9.40 2.04
C PRO A 62 1.82 -9.24 3.37
N ILE A 63 2.29 -9.89 4.45
CA ILE A 63 1.66 -9.81 5.77
C ILE A 63 1.70 -8.37 6.28
N ARG A 64 2.87 -7.72 6.25
CA ARG A 64 3.02 -6.32 6.64
C ARG A 64 2.11 -5.41 5.81
N THR A 65 2.07 -5.60 4.50
CA THR A 65 1.25 -4.80 3.59
C THR A 65 -0.23 -4.84 3.97
N ILE A 66 -0.81 -6.04 4.15
CA ILE A 66 -2.21 -6.19 4.54
C ILE A 66 -2.48 -5.53 5.89
N HIS A 67 -1.57 -5.72 6.86
CA HIS A 67 -1.69 -5.09 8.17
C HIS A 67 -1.66 -3.56 8.06
N THR A 68 -0.66 -3.00 7.39
CA THR A 68 -0.46 -1.54 7.32
C THR A 68 -1.49 -0.82 6.46
N ILE A 69 -2.03 -1.45 5.40
CA ILE A 69 -3.18 -0.92 4.66
C ILE A 69 -4.35 -0.67 5.61
N SER A 70 -4.62 -1.59 6.54
CA SER A 70 -5.73 -1.45 7.49
C SER A 70 -5.58 -0.23 8.41
N LEU A 71 -4.37 0.26 8.60
CA LEU A 71 -4.06 1.46 9.38
C LEU A 71 -4.10 2.75 8.55
N ASN A 72 -4.40 2.66 7.24
CA ASN A 72 -4.46 3.85 6.39
C ASN A 72 -5.63 4.74 6.82
N PRO A 73 -5.39 6.05 7.05
CA PRO A 73 -6.42 6.96 7.57
C PRO A 73 -7.64 7.11 6.64
N ASN A 74 -7.50 6.84 5.33
CA ASN A 74 -8.62 6.84 4.40
C ASN A 74 -9.69 5.80 4.72
N PHE A 75 -9.35 4.75 5.48
CA PHE A 75 -10.33 3.76 5.95
C PHE A 75 -11.00 4.16 7.27
N GLY A 76 -10.62 5.32 7.82
CA GLY A 76 -11.25 5.85 9.02
C GLY A 76 -11.03 5.02 10.28
N GLY A 77 -10.06 4.10 10.30
CA GLY A 77 -9.80 3.23 11.46
C GLY A 77 -10.83 2.11 11.66
N GLU A 78 -11.84 2.00 10.81
CA GLU A 78 -12.84 0.94 10.89
C GLU A 78 -12.39 -0.27 10.04
N VAL A 79 -12.08 -1.36 10.71
CA VAL A 79 -11.54 -2.61 10.12
C VAL A 79 -12.30 -3.79 10.69
N MET A 80 -12.73 -4.71 9.84
CA MET A 80 -13.22 -6.01 10.28
C MET A 80 -12.41 -7.15 9.65
N GLY A 81 -12.19 -8.22 10.42
CA GLY A 81 -11.54 -9.45 9.99
C GLY A 81 -12.56 -10.52 9.63
N ILE A 82 -12.37 -11.17 8.49
CA ILE A 82 -13.15 -12.37 8.14
C ILE A 82 -12.14 -13.51 7.98
N GLY A 83 -12.20 -14.48 8.87
CA GLY A 83 -11.37 -15.66 8.85
C GLY A 83 -12.17 -16.92 8.50
N LEU A 84 -11.49 -17.99 8.08
CA LEU A 84 -12.11 -19.29 7.92
C LEU A 84 -12.30 -19.96 9.28
N GLY A 85 -11.27 -19.90 10.14
CA GLY A 85 -11.23 -20.54 11.46
C GLY A 85 -10.09 -21.55 11.62
N CYS A 86 -9.58 -22.12 10.52
CA CYS A 86 -8.49 -23.10 10.53
C CYS A 86 -7.18 -22.60 9.92
N GLU A 87 -7.08 -21.34 9.57
CA GLU A 87 -5.89 -20.72 9.01
C GLU A 87 -4.74 -20.62 10.01
N LYS A 88 -3.49 -20.71 9.53
CA LYS A 88 -2.29 -20.55 10.38
C LYS A 88 -2.07 -19.10 10.82
N LEU A 89 -2.34 -18.14 9.95
CA LEU A 89 -2.31 -16.73 10.28
C LEU A 89 -3.71 -16.29 10.67
N GLN A 90 -4.04 -16.51 11.94
CA GLN A 90 -5.32 -16.08 12.50
C GLN A 90 -5.51 -14.56 12.41
N PRO A 91 -6.73 -14.05 12.22
CA PRO A 91 -7.03 -12.64 12.15
C PRO A 91 -6.40 -11.82 13.28
N GLU A 92 -6.44 -12.34 14.51
CA GLU A 92 -5.88 -11.69 15.69
C GLU A 92 -4.37 -11.50 15.56
N ARG A 93 -3.66 -12.52 15.09
CA ARG A 93 -2.21 -12.43 14.87
C ARG A 93 -1.87 -11.41 13.79
N LEU A 94 -2.67 -11.36 12.74
CA LEU A 94 -2.49 -10.36 11.68
C LEU A 94 -2.73 -8.93 12.20
N LEU A 95 -3.66 -8.75 13.16
CA LEU A 95 -3.99 -7.45 13.74
C LEU A 95 -3.03 -7.02 14.88
N GLN A 96 -2.32 -7.95 15.51
CA GLN A 96 -1.35 -7.65 16.58
C GLN A 96 -0.17 -6.77 16.13
N GLY A 97 0.14 -6.75 14.83
CA GLY A 97 1.28 -6.00 14.32
C GLY A 97 2.63 -6.68 14.57
N THR A 98 3.69 -5.92 14.39
CA THR A 98 5.09 -6.34 14.60
C THR A 98 5.81 -5.27 15.41
N GLU A 99 7.09 -5.48 15.74
CA GLU A 99 7.91 -4.47 16.45
C GLU A 99 7.90 -3.10 15.76
N ASP A 100 7.83 -3.09 14.42
CA ASP A 100 7.84 -1.87 13.60
C ASP A 100 6.44 -1.34 13.25
N VAL A 101 5.37 -2.04 13.62
CA VAL A 101 4.01 -1.72 13.17
C VAL A 101 3.05 -1.75 14.36
N LYS A 102 2.37 -0.62 14.59
CA LYS A 102 1.37 -0.46 15.64
C LYS A 102 0.28 -1.54 15.51
N ALA A 103 -0.01 -2.23 16.62
CA ALA A 103 -1.14 -3.13 16.71
C ALA A 103 -2.47 -2.40 16.43
N ILE A 104 -3.38 -3.08 15.74
CA ILE A 104 -4.79 -2.66 15.68
C ILE A 104 -5.43 -3.22 16.92
N ALA A 105 -6.03 -2.36 17.77
CA ALA A 105 -6.71 -2.81 18.95
C ALA A 105 -7.83 -3.79 18.57
N VAL A 106 -7.84 -4.97 19.20
CA VAL A 106 -8.84 -6.01 18.90
C VAL A 106 -10.27 -5.52 19.18
N GLU A 107 -10.38 -4.56 20.10
CA GLU A 107 -11.64 -3.89 20.45
C GLU A 107 -12.18 -3.02 19.30
N ASP A 108 -11.29 -2.50 18.46
CA ASP A 108 -11.63 -1.69 17.28
C ASP A 108 -11.85 -2.54 16.02
N ALA A 109 -11.51 -3.82 16.07
CA ALA A 109 -11.67 -4.76 14.97
C ALA A 109 -12.71 -5.82 15.32
N SER A 110 -13.68 -5.98 14.44
CA SER A 110 -14.64 -7.08 14.55
C SER A 110 -14.16 -8.26 13.72
N ILE A 111 -14.13 -9.43 14.32
CA ILE A 111 -13.65 -10.67 13.68
C ILE A 111 -14.81 -11.64 13.55
N VAL A 112 -15.07 -12.11 12.33
CA VAL A 112 -16.05 -13.16 12.03
C VAL A 112 -15.31 -14.39 11.49
N ARG A 113 -15.53 -15.55 12.07
CA ARG A 113 -14.99 -16.81 11.59
C ARG A 113 -16.09 -17.64 10.94
N LEU A 114 -15.87 -18.01 9.67
CA LEU A 114 -16.89 -18.72 8.88
C LEU A 114 -17.22 -20.10 9.46
N GLN A 115 -16.26 -20.77 10.12
CA GLN A 115 -16.42 -22.09 10.72
C GLN A 115 -16.90 -22.06 12.19
N ASP A 116 -17.33 -20.91 12.70
CA ASP A 116 -17.91 -20.85 14.03
C ASP A 116 -19.16 -21.76 14.14
N GLU A 117 -19.30 -22.42 15.28
CA GLU A 117 -20.35 -23.43 15.51
C GLU A 117 -21.78 -22.88 15.41
N HIS A 118 -21.96 -21.58 15.67
CA HIS A 118 -23.26 -20.93 15.55
C HIS A 118 -23.69 -20.66 14.10
N HIS A 119 -22.77 -20.77 13.14
CA HIS A 119 -23.09 -20.60 11.73
C HIS A 119 -23.73 -21.86 11.13
N VAL A 120 -25.01 -21.78 10.82
CA VAL A 120 -25.73 -22.87 10.16
C VAL A 120 -25.98 -22.50 8.70
N GLY A 121 -25.07 -22.95 7.83
CA GLY A 121 -25.11 -22.70 6.40
C GLY A 121 -24.61 -21.31 6.00
N PHE A 122 -24.44 -21.10 4.72
CA PHE A 122 -23.83 -19.90 4.13
C PHE A 122 -24.57 -18.61 4.49
N LYS A 123 -25.91 -18.68 4.53
CA LYS A 123 -26.72 -17.49 4.82
C LYS A 123 -26.44 -16.94 6.23
N SER A 124 -26.30 -17.78 7.25
CA SER A 124 -26.02 -17.29 8.60
C SER A 124 -24.64 -16.67 8.73
N MET A 125 -23.64 -17.18 8.01
CA MET A 125 -22.30 -16.55 7.93
C MET A 125 -22.39 -15.13 7.34
N VAL A 126 -23.12 -14.99 6.23
CA VAL A 126 -23.29 -13.69 5.56
C VAL A 126 -24.08 -12.73 6.46
N ASP A 127 -25.15 -13.16 7.07
CA ASP A 127 -25.96 -12.34 7.96
C ASP A 127 -25.14 -11.80 9.14
N ASP A 128 -24.25 -12.61 9.74
CA ASP A 128 -23.38 -12.18 10.83
C ASP A 128 -22.35 -11.15 10.36
N ILE A 129 -21.70 -11.40 9.23
CA ILE A 129 -20.77 -10.42 8.62
C ILE A 129 -21.48 -9.09 8.36
N LEU A 130 -22.71 -9.11 7.84
CA LEU A 130 -23.47 -7.89 7.54
C LEU A 130 -23.87 -7.15 8.83
N GLN A 131 -24.19 -7.85 9.93
CA GLN A 131 -24.46 -7.21 11.22
C GLN A 131 -23.22 -6.50 11.77
N VAL A 132 -22.05 -7.13 11.66
CA VAL A 132 -20.78 -6.48 12.03
C VAL A 132 -20.51 -5.26 11.15
N ALA A 133 -20.70 -5.39 9.84
CA ALA A 133 -20.50 -4.28 8.89
C ALA A 133 -21.41 -3.08 9.18
N VAL A 134 -22.67 -3.32 9.57
CA VAL A 134 -23.60 -2.23 9.95
C VAL A 134 -23.05 -1.41 11.11
N ARG A 135 -22.50 -2.04 12.15
CA ARG A 135 -21.90 -1.30 13.28
C ARG A 135 -20.75 -0.37 12.85
N HIS A 136 -19.90 -0.84 11.93
CA HIS A 136 -18.81 -0.04 11.37
C HIS A 136 -19.33 1.10 10.49
N LEU A 137 -20.33 0.83 9.65
CA LEU A 137 -20.96 1.84 8.81
C LEU A 137 -21.63 2.95 9.63
N GLU A 138 -22.32 2.59 10.72
CA GLU A 138 -22.95 3.57 11.65
C GLU A 138 -21.89 4.48 12.28
N LYS A 139 -20.79 3.94 12.79
CA LYS A 139 -19.70 4.73 13.35
C LYS A 139 -19.09 5.69 12.33
N LEU A 140 -18.82 5.22 11.11
CA LEU A 140 -18.26 6.05 10.06
C LEU A 140 -19.23 7.13 9.58
N ASN A 141 -20.52 6.82 9.50
CA ASN A 141 -21.54 7.74 9.04
C ASN A 141 -21.74 8.94 9.99
N MET A 142 -21.36 8.81 11.26
CA MET A 142 -21.37 9.93 12.24
C MET A 142 -20.24 10.93 12.01
N ARG A 143 -19.23 10.59 11.21
CA ARG A 143 -18.09 11.47 10.95
C ARG A 143 -18.47 12.58 9.98
N GLN A 144 -17.86 13.74 10.20
CA GLN A 144 -18.03 14.91 9.33
C GLN A 144 -16.67 15.33 8.77
N ARG A 145 -16.71 15.94 7.60
CA ARG A 145 -15.51 16.53 6.98
C ARG A 145 -15.18 17.84 7.69
N GLU A 146 -13.89 18.05 7.92
CA GLU A 146 -13.37 19.26 8.53
C GLU A 146 -12.18 19.80 7.73
N THR A 147 -11.83 21.06 7.97
CA THR A 147 -10.65 21.67 7.36
C THR A 147 -9.40 21.16 8.08
N CYS A 148 -8.48 20.59 7.33
CA CYS A 148 -7.20 20.10 7.83
C CYS A 148 -6.04 20.86 7.20
N PRO A 149 -4.91 21.02 7.92
CA PRO A 149 -3.71 21.63 7.36
C PRO A 149 -3.07 20.74 6.28
N ALA A 150 -2.39 21.37 5.33
CA ALA A 150 -1.66 20.64 4.29
C ALA A 150 -0.60 19.66 4.85
N SER A 151 -0.10 19.91 6.06
CA SER A 151 0.84 19.03 6.77
C SER A 151 0.28 17.64 7.08
N ASP A 152 -1.03 17.43 7.01
CA ASP A 152 -1.65 16.12 7.24
C ASP A 152 -1.74 15.28 5.95
N LEU A 153 -1.40 15.88 4.81
CA LEU A 153 -1.33 15.14 3.54
C LEU A 153 -0.11 14.22 3.52
N VAL A 154 -0.34 13.01 3.02
CA VAL A 154 0.69 12.06 2.65
C VAL A 154 0.50 11.73 1.17
N VAL A 155 1.36 12.27 0.32
CA VAL A 155 1.23 12.21 -1.13
C VAL A 155 2.18 11.16 -1.68
N GLY A 156 1.67 10.15 -2.36
CA GLY A 156 2.47 9.21 -3.14
C GLY A 156 2.63 9.68 -4.57
N THR A 157 3.82 9.57 -5.15
CA THR A 157 4.07 9.89 -6.55
C THR A 157 4.45 8.64 -7.33
N GLN A 158 3.86 8.46 -8.50
CA GLN A 158 4.13 7.33 -9.39
C GLN A 158 3.95 7.74 -10.85
N CYS A 159 4.72 7.14 -11.76
CA CYS A 159 4.48 7.26 -13.19
C CYS A 159 3.97 5.93 -13.75
N GLY A 160 2.95 6.01 -14.62
CA GLY A 160 2.40 4.89 -15.36
C GLY A 160 3.07 4.75 -16.74
N GLY A 161 2.52 5.39 -17.75
CA GLY A 161 3.05 5.37 -19.11
C GLY A 161 4.32 6.18 -19.28
N SER A 162 5.45 5.70 -18.75
CA SER A 162 6.75 6.37 -18.88
C SER A 162 7.22 6.39 -20.34
N ASP A 163 7.53 7.58 -20.84
CA ASP A 163 8.12 7.84 -22.17
C ASP A 163 9.25 8.86 -22.07
N ALA A 164 9.87 9.21 -23.19
CA ALA A 164 10.97 10.18 -23.23
C ALA A 164 10.56 11.57 -22.70
N PHE A 165 9.29 11.96 -22.84
CA PHE A 165 8.80 13.28 -22.43
C PHE A 165 8.44 13.31 -20.93
N SER A 166 8.14 12.19 -20.30
CA SER A 166 7.84 12.13 -18.86
C SER A 166 8.93 12.79 -18.02
N GLY A 167 10.20 12.54 -18.36
CA GLY A 167 11.37 13.06 -17.65
C GLY A 167 11.59 14.57 -17.80
N VAL A 168 11.04 15.20 -18.83
CA VAL A 168 11.24 16.63 -19.13
C VAL A 168 9.97 17.47 -18.96
N THR A 169 8.81 16.86 -18.75
CA THR A 169 7.52 17.53 -18.59
C THR A 169 6.84 17.16 -17.27
N ALA A 170 6.17 16.01 -17.22
CA ALA A 170 5.34 15.60 -16.08
C ALA A 170 6.17 15.42 -14.80
N ASN A 171 7.30 14.71 -14.86
CA ASN A 171 8.09 14.41 -13.68
C ASN A 171 8.70 15.67 -13.03
N PRO A 172 9.29 16.64 -13.74
CA PRO A 172 9.71 17.91 -13.15
C PRO A 172 8.57 18.72 -12.54
N ALA A 173 7.38 18.73 -13.16
CA ALA A 173 6.20 19.40 -12.60
C ALA A 173 5.76 18.75 -11.28
N VAL A 174 5.72 17.42 -11.23
CA VAL A 174 5.45 16.68 -9.98
C VAL A 174 6.54 16.93 -8.94
N GLY A 175 7.81 16.97 -9.35
CA GLY A 175 8.91 17.26 -8.44
C GLY A 175 8.82 18.65 -7.81
N TYR A 176 8.45 19.65 -8.60
CA TYR A 176 8.20 20.99 -8.07
C TYR A 176 7.02 21.00 -7.08
N ALA A 177 5.93 20.33 -7.41
CA ALA A 177 4.78 20.17 -6.50
C ALA A 177 5.18 19.41 -5.23
N SER A 178 6.02 18.37 -5.34
CA SER A 178 6.56 17.63 -4.19
C SER A 178 7.30 18.55 -3.22
N ASP A 179 8.17 19.42 -3.73
CA ASP A 179 8.88 20.40 -2.91
C ASP A 179 7.93 21.42 -2.24
N LEU A 180 6.86 21.83 -2.93
CA LEU A 180 5.83 22.69 -2.32
C LEU A 180 5.10 22.00 -1.18
N PHE A 181 4.68 20.74 -1.36
CA PHE A 181 4.05 19.95 -0.30
C PHE A 181 4.97 19.80 0.92
N VAL A 182 6.24 19.46 0.69
CA VAL A 182 7.23 19.34 1.78
C VAL A 182 7.39 20.67 2.54
N ARG A 183 7.44 21.80 1.84
CA ARG A 183 7.48 23.13 2.48
C ARG A 183 6.23 23.45 3.29
N CYS A 184 5.08 22.91 2.92
CA CYS A 184 3.83 23.00 3.68
C CYS A 184 3.77 22.02 4.88
N GLY A 185 4.84 21.25 5.12
CA GLY A 185 4.93 20.27 6.20
C GLY A 185 4.30 18.92 5.87
N ALA A 186 3.83 18.69 4.64
CA ALA A 186 3.30 17.43 4.18
C ALA A 186 4.39 16.37 4.01
N THR A 187 3.98 15.11 3.92
CA THR A 187 4.85 13.99 3.54
C THR A 187 4.66 13.67 2.07
N VAL A 188 5.76 13.51 1.34
CA VAL A 188 5.75 13.05 -0.05
C VAL A 188 6.56 11.78 -0.16
N MET A 189 5.99 10.76 -0.79
CA MET A 189 6.64 9.47 -1.05
C MET A 189 6.89 9.30 -2.54
N PHE A 190 8.12 8.95 -2.91
CA PHE A 190 8.46 8.44 -4.22
C PHE A 190 9.04 7.03 -4.08
N SER A 191 8.92 6.21 -5.11
CA SER A 191 9.13 4.76 -5.02
C SER A 191 9.81 4.20 -6.28
N GLU A 192 9.73 2.87 -6.44
CA GLU A 192 10.16 2.12 -7.62
C GLU A 192 11.68 2.03 -7.77
N VAL A 193 12.28 1.04 -7.07
CA VAL A 193 13.73 0.87 -7.03
C VAL A 193 14.36 0.79 -8.42
N THR A 194 13.75 0.07 -9.37
CA THR A 194 14.24 -0.02 -10.74
C THR A 194 14.35 1.34 -11.42
N GLU A 195 13.48 2.28 -11.05
CA GLU A 195 13.43 3.62 -11.64
C GLU A 195 14.37 4.63 -11.00
N VAL A 196 15.04 4.29 -9.91
CA VAL A 196 15.99 5.21 -9.24
C VAL A 196 17.40 4.63 -9.13
N ARG A 197 17.52 3.29 -9.20
CA ARG A 197 18.73 2.53 -8.97
C ARG A 197 19.93 3.04 -9.76
N ASP A 198 19.78 3.26 -11.05
CA ASP A 198 20.87 3.66 -11.95
C ASP A 198 21.20 5.17 -11.89
N ALA A 199 20.43 5.94 -11.10
CA ALA A 199 20.69 7.35 -10.82
C ALA A 199 20.78 7.61 -9.29
N ILE A 200 21.06 6.58 -8.48
CA ILE A 200 21.14 6.66 -7.01
C ILE A 200 22.16 7.71 -6.52
N HIS A 201 23.20 7.96 -7.30
CA HIS A 201 24.22 9.00 -7.04
C HIS A 201 23.62 10.42 -6.97
N LEU A 202 22.41 10.64 -7.49
CA LEU A 202 21.67 11.91 -7.37
C LEU A 202 20.80 11.96 -6.11
N LEU A 203 20.50 10.81 -5.48
CA LEU A 203 19.69 10.73 -4.28
C LEU A 203 20.53 10.71 -3.01
N THR A 204 21.63 9.97 -2.99
CA THR A 204 22.48 9.86 -1.78
C THR A 204 22.98 11.20 -1.25
N PRO A 205 23.36 12.19 -2.08
CA PRO A 205 23.74 13.52 -1.58
C PRO A 205 22.59 14.33 -0.96
N ARG A 206 21.33 13.91 -1.22
CA ARG A 206 20.12 14.54 -0.68
C ARG A 206 19.64 13.86 0.62
N ALA A 207 20.30 12.79 1.06
CA ALA A 207 20.00 12.17 2.34
C ALA A 207 20.30 13.13 3.49
N ILE A 208 19.37 13.26 4.44
CA ILE A 208 19.53 14.20 5.57
C ILE A 208 20.72 13.87 6.49
N ASN A 209 21.15 12.61 6.47
CA ASN A 209 22.33 12.10 7.17
C ASN A 209 22.86 10.82 6.50
N GLU A 210 24.01 10.34 7.02
CA GLU A 210 24.67 9.15 6.48
C GLU A 210 23.82 7.88 6.60
N ASP A 211 23.07 7.70 7.67
CA ASP A 211 22.24 6.51 7.89
C ASP A 211 21.12 6.41 6.85
N VAL A 212 20.48 7.52 6.51
CA VAL A 212 19.49 7.58 5.43
C VAL A 212 20.14 7.25 4.08
N GLY A 213 21.37 7.75 3.85
CA GLY A 213 22.14 7.42 2.65
C GLY A 213 22.48 5.93 2.54
N LYS A 214 22.91 5.31 3.64
CA LYS A 214 23.17 3.86 3.72
C LYS A 214 21.88 3.07 3.46
N ARG A 215 20.79 3.49 4.07
CA ARG A 215 19.49 2.82 3.91
C ARG A 215 19.00 2.83 2.47
N LEU A 216 19.23 3.93 1.72
CA LEU A 216 18.95 3.96 0.27
C LEU A 216 19.71 2.86 -0.48
N LEU A 217 21.00 2.67 -0.19
CA LEU A 217 21.81 1.64 -0.83
C LEU A 217 21.40 0.21 -0.45
N GLU A 218 20.98 0.01 0.79
CA GLU A 218 20.44 -1.28 1.26
C GLU A 218 19.17 -1.68 0.51
N GLU A 219 18.26 -0.75 0.27
CA GLU A 219 17.05 -1.05 -0.52
C GLU A 219 17.36 -1.33 -2.00
N MET A 220 18.41 -0.70 -2.56
CA MET A 220 18.88 -1.07 -3.91
C MET A 220 19.42 -2.50 -3.94
N ALA A 221 20.25 -2.89 -2.94
CA ALA A 221 20.79 -4.25 -2.83
C ALA A 221 19.69 -5.29 -2.57
N TRP A 222 18.70 -4.97 -1.74
CA TRP A 222 17.53 -5.83 -1.53
C TRP A 222 16.82 -6.14 -2.84
N TYR A 223 16.62 -5.13 -3.67
CA TYR A 223 15.92 -5.30 -4.93
C TYR A 223 16.74 -6.07 -5.98
N ASP A 224 18.05 -5.91 -6.01
CA ASP A 224 18.92 -6.73 -6.85
C ASP A 224 18.76 -8.21 -6.50
N ASN A 225 18.78 -8.57 -5.20
CA ASN A 225 18.53 -9.93 -4.72
C ASN A 225 17.10 -10.42 -5.09
N TYR A 226 16.11 -9.56 -5.01
CA TYR A 226 14.73 -9.88 -5.42
C TYR A 226 14.67 -10.26 -6.91
N LEU A 227 15.36 -9.51 -7.79
CA LEU A 227 15.43 -9.82 -9.21
C LEU A 227 16.18 -11.13 -9.48
N GLU A 228 17.30 -11.38 -8.80
CA GLU A 228 18.05 -12.62 -8.92
C GLU A 228 17.22 -13.85 -8.54
N MET A 229 16.43 -13.78 -7.45
CA MET A 229 15.50 -14.86 -7.07
C MET A 229 14.44 -15.11 -8.16
N GLY A 230 14.05 -14.09 -8.92
CA GLY A 230 13.17 -14.18 -10.08
C GLY A 230 13.87 -14.59 -11.38
N GLN A 231 15.16 -14.93 -11.32
CA GLN A 231 15.99 -15.26 -12.49
C GLN A 231 15.98 -14.17 -13.57
N THR A 232 15.96 -12.92 -13.14
CA THR A 232 16.00 -11.74 -14.01
C THR A 232 16.97 -10.70 -13.47
N ASP A 233 17.16 -9.63 -14.24
CA ASP A 233 18.00 -8.50 -13.87
C ASP A 233 17.35 -7.17 -14.23
N ARG A 234 18.07 -6.07 -14.07
CA ARG A 234 17.61 -4.72 -14.36
C ARG A 234 17.22 -4.46 -15.81
N SER A 235 17.68 -5.30 -16.74
CA SER A 235 17.39 -5.17 -18.19
C SER A 235 15.90 -5.47 -18.52
N ALA A 236 15.16 -6.06 -17.56
CA ALA A 236 13.70 -6.19 -17.68
C ALA A 236 12.99 -4.84 -17.79
N ASN A 237 13.63 -3.75 -17.40
CA ASN A 237 13.13 -2.36 -17.53
C ASN A 237 14.15 -1.50 -18.33
N PRO A 238 13.76 -0.61 -19.23
CA PRO A 238 12.40 -0.24 -19.67
C PRO A 238 11.66 -1.33 -20.44
N SER A 239 10.34 -1.35 -20.26
CA SER A 239 9.45 -2.27 -20.99
C SER A 239 9.46 -1.96 -22.51
N PRO A 240 9.00 -2.91 -23.36
CA PRO A 240 8.85 -2.63 -24.79
C PRO A 240 7.98 -1.39 -25.09
N GLY A 241 6.94 -1.13 -24.27
CA GLY A 241 6.11 0.07 -24.39
C GLY A 241 6.86 1.35 -24.06
N ASN A 242 7.72 1.34 -23.03
CA ASN A 242 8.58 2.49 -22.70
C ASN A 242 9.57 2.79 -23.81
N LYS A 243 10.18 1.76 -24.41
CA LYS A 243 11.10 1.91 -25.57
C LYS A 243 10.39 2.48 -26.78
N LYS A 244 9.17 2.01 -27.07
CA LYS A 244 8.33 2.57 -28.12
C LYS A 244 7.98 4.05 -27.87
N GLY A 245 7.84 4.44 -26.59
CA GLY A 245 7.65 5.81 -26.15
C GLY A 245 8.92 6.67 -26.16
N GLY A 246 10.06 6.13 -26.65
CA GLY A 246 11.31 6.87 -26.85
C GLY A 246 12.37 6.70 -25.77
N LEU A 247 12.14 5.90 -24.71
CA LEU A 247 13.16 5.62 -23.69
C LEU A 247 14.19 4.61 -24.22
N ALA A 248 15.47 5.00 -24.23
CA ALA A 248 16.54 4.17 -24.76
C ALA A 248 16.98 3.05 -23.80
N ASN A 249 17.12 3.37 -22.51
CA ASN A 249 17.67 2.48 -21.50
C ASN A 249 17.18 2.82 -20.08
N VAL A 250 17.56 1.98 -19.10
CA VAL A 250 17.15 2.14 -17.70
C VAL A 250 17.78 3.37 -17.03
N VAL A 251 18.96 3.81 -17.45
CA VAL A 251 19.60 5.02 -16.89
C VAL A 251 18.81 6.27 -17.27
N GLU A 252 18.43 6.40 -18.54
CA GLU A 252 17.57 7.51 -19.00
C GLU A 252 16.25 7.53 -18.26
N LYS A 253 15.60 6.37 -18.10
CA LYS A 253 14.38 6.24 -17.31
C LYS A 253 14.59 6.66 -15.86
N ALA A 254 15.68 6.23 -15.21
CA ALA A 254 15.99 6.56 -13.82
C ALA A 254 16.25 8.07 -13.63
N LEU A 255 16.99 8.71 -14.53
CA LEU A 255 17.23 10.16 -14.50
C LEU A 255 15.91 10.94 -14.58
N GLY A 256 15.01 10.54 -15.47
CA GLY A 256 13.67 11.14 -15.58
C GLY A 256 12.81 10.88 -14.34
N SER A 257 12.82 9.67 -13.80
CA SER A 257 12.01 9.30 -12.64
C SER A 257 12.41 10.05 -11.38
N ILE A 258 13.70 10.27 -11.13
CA ILE A 258 14.18 11.02 -9.97
C ILE A 258 13.63 12.45 -9.95
N ALA A 259 13.38 13.04 -11.11
CA ALA A 259 12.81 14.38 -11.20
C ALA A 259 11.46 14.52 -10.43
N LYS A 260 10.67 13.43 -10.30
CA LYS A 260 9.41 13.43 -9.53
C LYS A 260 9.60 13.73 -8.05
N SER A 261 10.79 13.46 -7.52
CA SER A 261 11.10 13.67 -6.11
C SER A 261 11.50 15.11 -5.75
N GLY A 262 11.55 16.02 -6.75
CA GLY A 262 12.01 17.38 -6.52
C GLY A 262 13.45 17.46 -6.03
N GLN A 263 13.74 18.42 -5.16
CA GLN A 263 15.08 18.70 -4.62
C GLN A 263 15.15 18.66 -3.09
N SER A 264 14.05 18.43 -2.40
CA SER A 264 14.02 18.37 -0.93
C SER A 264 14.93 17.28 -0.38
N ALA A 265 15.40 17.46 0.85
CA ALA A 265 16.19 16.44 1.53
C ALA A 265 15.35 15.18 1.80
N ILE A 266 15.93 14.00 1.58
CA ILE A 266 15.30 12.72 1.91
C ILE A 266 15.50 12.47 3.41
N VAL A 267 14.39 12.43 4.15
CA VAL A 267 14.42 12.34 5.62
C VAL A 267 14.31 10.92 6.14
N GLU A 268 13.80 10.00 5.32
CA GLU A 268 13.59 8.60 5.70
C GLU A 268 13.54 7.69 4.47
N VAL A 269 13.88 6.43 4.66
CA VAL A 269 13.80 5.35 3.66
C VAL A 269 12.98 4.22 4.24
N LEU A 270 11.99 3.75 3.51
CA LEU A 270 11.08 2.68 3.92
C LEU A 270 11.29 1.43 3.07
N SER A 271 11.28 0.28 3.71
CA SER A 271 11.06 -1.00 3.03
C SER A 271 9.60 -1.13 2.56
N PRO A 272 9.30 -2.04 1.62
CA PRO A 272 7.94 -2.20 1.08
C PRO A 272 6.88 -2.35 2.18
N GLY A 273 5.85 -1.48 2.14
CA GLY A 273 4.74 -1.47 3.08
C GLY A 273 5.05 -0.99 4.50
N GLN A 274 6.27 -0.52 4.77
CA GLN A 274 6.63 0.08 6.06
C GLN A 274 5.99 1.47 6.20
N ARG A 275 5.56 1.82 7.40
CA ARG A 275 4.97 3.14 7.67
C ARG A 275 6.04 4.17 8.03
N PRO A 276 5.87 5.43 7.62
CA PRO A 276 6.80 6.50 7.96
C PRO A 276 6.72 6.87 9.45
N THR A 277 7.85 7.27 9.98
CA THR A 277 7.99 7.86 11.31
C THR A 277 8.27 9.36 11.26
N LYS A 278 8.67 9.87 10.10
CA LYS A 278 9.02 11.27 9.85
C LYS A 278 8.12 11.90 8.81
N ARG A 279 8.06 13.23 8.82
CA ARG A 279 7.41 14.04 7.77
C ARG A 279 8.46 14.63 6.84
N GLY A 280 8.14 14.83 5.58
CA GLY A 280 9.01 15.38 4.55
C GLY A 280 9.09 14.47 3.32
N LEU A 281 10.19 14.57 2.58
CA LEU A 281 10.41 13.71 1.42
C LEU A 281 10.94 12.34 1.87
N ILE A 282 10.26 11.29 1.46
CA ILE A 282 10.55 9.90 1.85
C ILE A 282 10.72 9.03 0.60
N TYR A 283 11.75 8.20 0.60
CA TYR A 283 11.87 7.12 -0.38
C TYR A 283 11.23 5.86 0.20
N ALA A 284 10.20 5.34 -0.46
CA ALA A 284 9.53 4.09 -0.09
C ALA A 284 9.83 3.02 -1.15
N ALA A 285 10.70 2.06 -0.83
CA ALA A 285 11.14 1.06 -1.77
C ALA A 285 9.99 0.15 -2.24
N THR A 286 9.88 -0.03 -3.55
CA THR A 286 8.93 -0.96 -4.18
C THR A 286 9.52 -1.51 -5.48
N PRO A 287 9.02 -2.66 -5.98
CA PRO A 287 9.22 -3.02 -7.38
C PRO A 287 8.61 -1.98 -8.33
N ALA A 288 9.11 -1.90 -9.57
CA ALA A 288 8.53 -1.09 -10.63
C ALA A 288 7.31 -1.81 -11.23
N SER A 289 6.18 -1.64 -10.58
CA SER A 289 4.88 -2.19 -10.99
C SER A 289 3.78 -1.30 -10.45
N ASP A 290 2.94 -0.76 -11.32
CA ASP A 290 1.88 0.17 -10.94
C ASP A 290 1.00 -0.38 -9.80
N PHE A 291 0.60 -1.66 -9.90
CA PHE A 291 -0.22 -2.32 -8.88
C PHE A 291 0.52 -2.49 -7.56
N VAL A 292 1.76 -3.02 -7.63
CA VAL A 292 2.54 -3.31 -6.42
C VAL A 292 2.97 -2.01 -5.76
N CYS A 293 3.48 -1.04 -6.51
CA CYS A 293 3.92 0.25 -5.99
C CYS A 293 2.76 1.00 -5.33
N GLY A 294 1.63 1.17 -6.03
CA GLY A 294 0.46 1.84 -5.48
C GLY A 294 -0.05 1.18 -4.20
N THR A 295 -0.15 -0.16 -4.18
CA THR A 295 -0.55 -0.93 -3.00
C THR A 295 0.42 -0.71 -1.83
N GLN A 296 1.73 -0.74 -2.09
CA GLN A 296 2.75 -0.52 -1.06
C GLN A 296 2.73 0.91 -0.52
N GLN A 297 2.54 1.92 -1.38
CA GLN A 297 2.39 3.31 -0.95
C GLN A 297 1.13 3.50 -0.09
N VAL A 298 -0.02 2.87 -0.46
CA VAL A 298 -1.24 2.88 0.38
C VAL A 298 -0.96 2.22 1.73
N ALA A 299 -0.26 1.10 1.76
CA ALA A 299 0.19 0.45 3.00
C ALA A 299 1.07 1.38 3.82
N SER A 300 1.98 2.10 3.20
CA SER A 300 2.83 3.11 3.86
C SER A 300 2.06 4.35 4.32
N GLY A 301 0.78 4.49 3.96
CA GLY A 301 -0.10 5.50 4.53
C GLY A 301 -0.36 6.72 3.65
N ILE A 302 -0.12 6.65 2.34
CA ILE A 302 -0.51 7.78 1.47
C ILE A 302 -2.01 8.03 1.55
N THR A 303 -2.39 9.30 1.55
CA THR A 303 -3.79 9.73 1.52
C THR A 303 -4.23 10.14 0.12
N VAL A 304 -3.28 10.53 -0.71
CA VAL A 304 -3.49 10.91 -2.12
C VAL A 304 -2.36 10.34 -2.96
N GLN A 305 -2.67 9.80 -4.12
CA GLN A 305 -1.69 9.39 -5.11
C GLN A 305 -1.71 10.30 -6.33
N VAL A 306 -0.55 10.79 -6.73
CA VAL A 306 -0.33 11.49 -8.00
C VAL A 306 0.25 10.49 -8.98
N PHE A 307 -0.56 10.09 -9.94
CA PHE A 307 -0.19 9.15 -10.98
C PHE A 307 -0.05 9.89 -12.31
N THR A 308 1.16 9.94 -12.86
CA THR A 308 1.46 10.71 -14.05
C THR A 308 1.74 9.82 -15.26
N THR A 309 1.50 10.36 -16.42
CA THR A 309 1.83 9.74 -17.71
C THR A 309 2.44 10.79 -18.63
N GLY A 310 3.28 10.36 -19.55
CA GLY A 310 3.97 11.22 -20.51
C GLY A 310 3.10 11.72 -21.67
#